data_93028c6d6c2eb55dd53f7fc0f4d9a01e
#
_entry.id   93028c6d6c2eb55dd53f7fc0f4d9a01e
#
_cell.length_a   1.000
_cell.length_b   1.000
_cell.length_c   1.000
_cell.angle_alpha   90.00
_cell.angle_beta   90.00
_cell.angle_gamma   90.00
#
_symmetry.space_group_name_H-M   'P 1'
#
loop_
_entity.id
_entity.type
_entity.pdbx_description
1 polymer ?
#
loop_
_entity_poly.entity_id
_entity_poly.type
_entity_poly.pdbx_seq_one_letter_code
_entity_poly.pdbx_strand_id
1 'polypeptide(L)'
;MYWPLQENFLDQKSKNQLVNFIKKNSRFTQFKKVKEFENKFSKWNGSKYSVFVNSGSSANLLIVQCGKELYNWQDNDEIIVPAVTWPTTITPVIQSGLKPVFVDVNLNDFSYDYRKLQSAISRKTKAIFIAHLIGFPSNIQKIKKIIGKRKIVVLEDCCESQGASINNKKVGNFGLGGSFSFYWGHHMST
;
A
#
# COMPACT_ATOMS: atom_id res chain seq x y z
N MET A 1 2.31 -7.84 30.56
CA MET A 1 1.90 -6.49 30.14
C MET A 1 0.97 -6.67 28.94
N TYR A 2 -0.26 -6.18 29.00
CA TYR A 2 -1.20 -6.23 27.87
C TYR A 2 -0.93 -5.02 26.96
N TRP A 3 -0.68 -5.26 25.69
CA TRP A 3 -0.52 -4.21 24.68
C TRP A 3 -1.70 -4.31 23.72
N PRO A 4 -2.68 -3.40 23.77
CA PRO A 4 -3.83 -3.45 22.89
C PRO A 4 -3.41 -3.15 21.43
N LEU A 5 -4.14 -3.72 20.48
CA LEU A 5 -3.93 -3.45 19.05
C LEU A 5 -4.11 -1.95 18.74
N GLN A 6 -5.07 -1.33 19.40
CA GLN A 6 -5.32 0.11 19.33
C GLN A 6 -6.13 0.56 20.57
N GLU A 7 -5.92 1.79 21.01
CA GLU A 7 -6.79 2.44 21.97
C GLU A 7 -8.00 3.07 21.27
N ASN A 8 -9.15 3.07 21.97
CA ASN A 8 -10.36 3.70 21.45
C ASN A 8 -10.24 5.23 21.53
N PHE A 9 -10.04 5.88 20.40
CA PHE A 9 -9.90 7.33 20.29
C PHE A 9 -11.15 8.05 19.74
N LEU A 10 -12.25 7.32 19.52
CA LEU A 10 -13.50 7.92 19.04
C LEU A 10 -14.13 8.75 20.17
N ASP A 11 -13.95 10.06 20.07
CA ASP A 11 -14.54 11.01 20.99
C ASP A 11 -16.07 11.15 20.80
N GLN A 12 -16.75 11.77 21.78
CA GLN A 12 -18.20 11.95 21.74
C GLN A 12 -18.63 12.85 20.56
N LYS A 13 -17.78 13.78 20.13
CA LYS A 13 -18.05 14.65 18.98
C LYS A 13 -18.10 13.83 17.69
N SER A 14 -17.16 12.94 17.47
CA SER A 14 -17.11 12.04 16.31
C SER A 14 -18.32 11.10 16.29
N LYS A 15 -18.69 10.53 17.45
CA LYS A 15 -19.90 9.70 17.58
C LYS A 15 -21.16 10.48 17.24
N ASN A 16 -21.30 11.71 17.73
CA ASN A 16 -22.45 12.56 17.44
C ASN A 16 -22.51 12.95 15.94
N GLN A 17 -21.37 13.18 15.30
CA GLN A 17 -21.30 13.43 13.85
C GLN A 17 -21.79 12.22 13.05
N LEU A 18 -21.39 11.01 13.43
CA LEU A 18 -21.85 9.76 12.78
C LEU A 18 -23.37 9.59 12.96
N VAL A 19 -23.89 9.77 14.17
CA VAL A 19 -25.35 9.69 14.44
C VAL A 19 -26.12 10.71 13.59
N ASN A 20 -25.63 11.94 13.53
CA ASN A 20 -26.25 12.99 12.72
C ASN A 20 -26.19 12.67 11.22
N PHE A 21 -25.09 12.08 10.74
CA PHE A 21 -24.98 11.62 9.35
C PHE A 21 -26.01 10.53 9.05
N ILE A 22 -26.14 9.52 9.92
CA ILE A 22 -27.13 8.44 9.77
C ILE A 22 -28.55 9.00 9.72
N LYS A 23 -28.91 9.90 10.65
CA LYS A 23 -30.25 10.50 10.70
C LYS A 23 -30.61 11.34 9.47
N LYS A 24 -29.62 11.98 8.84
CA LYS A 24 -29.85 12.93 7.73
C LYS A 24 -29.73 12.29 6.34
N ASN A 25 -29.26 11.05 6.24
CA ASN A 25 -29.00 10.41 4.95
C ASN A 25 -29.73 9.08 4.84
N SER A 26 -30.23 8.80 3.64
CA SER A 26 -30.89 7.53 3.29
C SER A 26 -29.99 6.62 2.45
N ARG A 27 -28.82 7.09 2.03
CA ARG A 27 -27.92 6.34 1.16
C ARG A 27 -26.58 6.08 1.85
N PHE A 28 -26.28 4.82 2.15
CA PHE A 28 -25.10 4.33 2.86
C PHE A 28 -24.20 3.47 1.97
N THR A 29 -23.98 3.89 0.74
CA THR A 29 -23.11 3.24 -0.22
C THR A 29 -22.15 4.24 -0.84
N GLN A 30 -21.30 3.80 -1.78
CA GLN A 30 -20.39 4.68 -2.51
C GLN A 30 -21.12 5.84 -3.17
N PHE A 31 -20.92 7.06 -2.67
CA PHE A 31 -21.55 8.27 -3.14
C PHE A 31 -20.73 9.52 -2.74
N LYS A 32 -21.42 10.65 -2.46
CA LYS A 32 -20.77 11.95 -2.18
C LYS A 32 -19.68 11.90 -1.11
N LYS A 33 -19.89 11.15 -0.01
CA LYS A 33 -18.91 11.07 1.09
C LYS A 33 -17.65 10.32 0.69
N VAL A 34 -17.78 9.27 -0.08
CA VAL A 34 -16.62 8.55 -0.64
C VAL A 34 -15.83 9.49 -1.56
N LYS A 35 -16.50 10.20 -2.47
CA LYS A 35 -15.83 11.16 -3.37
C LYS A 35 -15.14 12.31 -2.63
N GLU A 36 -15.78 12.81 -1.57
CA GLU A 36 -15.18 13.82 -0.70
C GLU A 36 -13.92 13.27 0.00
N PHE A 37 -13.98 12.04 0.50
CA PHE A 37 -12.85 11.37 1.11
C PHE A 37 -11.69 11.17 0.11
N GLU A 38 -11.96 10.62 -1.07
CA GLU A 38 -10.96 10.42 -2.13
C GLU A 38 -10.23 11.71 -2.49
N ASN A 39 -10.96 12.81 -2.65
CA ASN A 39 -10.38 14.11 -2.97
C ASN A 39 -9.51 14.66 -1.82
N LYS A 40 -10.00 14.56 -0.57
CA LYS A 40 -9.25 15.01 0.61
C LYS A 40 -8.00 14.16 0.83
N PHE A 41 -8.12 12.83 0.68
CA PHE A 41 -7.00 11.93 0.84
C PHE A 41 -5.93 12.15 -0.24
N SER A 42 -6.34 12.30 -1.50
CA SER A 42 -5.42 12.65 -2.60
C SER A 42 -4.62 13.93 -2.29
N LYS A 43 -5.34 14.99 -1.86
CA LYS A 43 -4.71 16.27 -1.50
C LYS A 43 -3.75 16.11 -0.31
N TRP A 44 -4.16 15.37 0.72
CA TRP A 44 -3.34 15.14 1.91
C TRP A 44 -2.12 14.28 1.61
N ASN A 45 -2.27 13.21 0.82
CA ASN A 45 -1.18 12.31 0.47
C ASN A 45 -0.24 12.89 -0.59
N GLY A 46 -0.71 13.87 -1.38
CA GLY A 46 0.03 14.43 -2.51
C GLY A 46 -0.06 13.57 -3.77
N SER A 47 -1.04 12.67 -3.85
CA SER A 47 -1.34 11.87 -5.04
C SER A 47 -2.30 12.59 -5.98
N LYS A 48 -2.27 12.25 -7.27
CA LYS A 48 -3.18 12.85 -8.25
C LYS A 48 -4.61 12.37 -8.05
N TYR A 49 -4.78 11.09 -7.76
CA TYR A 49 -6.07 10.45 -7.56
C TYR A 49 -6.01 9.47 -6.37
N SER A 50 -7.15 9.21 -5.77
CA SER A 50 -7.38 8.12 -4.84
C SER A 50 -8.69 7.44 -5.17
N VAL A 51 -8.75 6.14 -4.95
CA VAL A 51 -9.94 5.31 -5.13
C VAL A 51 -10.19 4.57 -3.83
N PHE A 52 -11.36 4.76 -3.25
CA PHE A 52 -11.75 4.09 -2.01
C PHE A 52 -12.36 2.73 -2.32
N VAL A 53 -11.84 1.71 -1.63
CA VAL A 53 -12.30 0.31 -1.72
C VAL A 53 -12.58 -0.24 -0.32
N ASN A 54 -13.13 -1.44 -0.24
CA ASN A 54 -13.60 -2.03 1.01
C ASN A 54 -12.49 -2.48 1.99
N SER A 55 -11.22 -2.59 1.52
CA SER A 55 -10.10 -3.00 2.39
C SER A 55 -8.74 -2.70 1.75
N GLY A 56 -7.66 -2.66 2.57
CA GLY A 56 -6.29 -2.61 2.09
C GLY A 56 -5.92 -3.82 1.22
N SER A 57 -6.49 -4.98 1.52
CA SER A 57 -6.31 -6.20 0.70
C SER A 57 -6.84 -6.01 -0.72
N SER A 58 -8.03 -5.42 -0.86
CA SER A 58 -8.59 -5.08 -2.17
C SER A 58 -7.79 -4.00 -2.87
N ALA A 59 -7.24 -3.03 -2.13
CA ALA A 59 -6.36 -2.01 -2.69
C ALA A 59 -5.07 -2.63 -3.24
N ASN A 60 -4.47 -3.60 -2.53
CA ASN A 60 -3.31 -4.35 -2.99
C ASN A 60 -3.62 -5.16 -4.26
N LEU A 61 -4.78 -5.80 -4.32
CA LEU A 61 -5.20 -6.53 -5.53
C LEU A 61 -5.36 -5.59 -6.72
N LEU A 62 -6.02 -4.46 -6.52
CA LEU A 62 -6.24 -3.49 -7.59
C LEU A 62 -4.93 -2.90 -8.13
N ILE A 63 -3.96 -2.58 -7.27
CA ILE A 63 -2.70 -2.00 -7.74
C ILE A 63 -1.88 -3.00 -8.55
N VAL A 64 -1.92 -4.31 -8.19
CA VAL A 64 -1.28 -5.38 -8.97
C VAL A 64 -1.98 -5.55 -10.30
N GLN A 65 -3.32 -5.61 -10.31
CA GLN A 65 -4.10 -5.71 -11.55
C GLN A 65 -3.90 -4.49 -12.47
N CYS A 66 -3.90 -3.29 -11.91
CA CYS A 66 -3.57 -2.08 -12.68
C CYS A 66 -2.19 -2.17 -13.32
N GLY A 67 -1.20 -2.67 -12.60
CA GLY A 67 0.14 -2.89 -13.15
C GLY A 67 0.12 -3.92 -14.28
N LYS A 68 -0.59 -5.05 -14.08
CA LYS A 68 -0.71 -6.11 -15.10
C LYS A 68 -1.33 -5.57 -16.39
N GLU A 69 -2.43 -4.82 -16.30
CA GLU A 69 -3.12 -4.23 -17.44
C GLU A 69 -2.26 -3.14 -18.14
N LEU A 70 -1.76 -2.17 -17.39
CA LEU A 70 -1.03 -1.02 -17.94
C LEU A 70 0.29 -1.40 -18.64
N TYR A 71 0.95 -2.43 -18.12
CA TYR A 71 2.26 -2.86 -18.63
C TYR A 71 2.22 -4.21 -19.35
N ASN A 72 1.03 -4.76 -19.57
CA ASN A 72 0.80 -6.02 -20.28
C ASN A 72 1.65 -7.18 -19.73
N TRP A 73 1.65 -7.34 -18.38
CA TRP A 73 2.36 -8.45 -17.75
C TRP A 73 1.64 -9.77 -18.04
N GLN A 74 2.44 -10.79 -18.31
CA GLN A 74 1.94 -12.12 -18.66
C GLN A 74 1.92 -13.03 -17.43
N ASP A 75 1.14 -14.09 -17.51
CA ASP A 75 1.14 -15.12 -16.46
C ASP A 75 2.55 -15.68 -16.24
N ASN A 76 2.89 -15.92 -14.98
CA ASN A 76 4.23 -16.31 -14.51
C ASN A 76 5.31 -15.23 -14.66
N ASP A 77 4.98 -13.98 -15.04
CA ASP A 77 5.90 -12.88 -14.82
C ASP A 77 6.14 -12.66 -13.32
N GLU A 78 7.32 -12.21 -12.97
CA GLU A 78 7.78 -12.19 -11.58
C GLU A 78 7.55 -10.83 -10.92
N ILE A 79 7.00 -10.86 -9.72
CA ILE A 79 6.91 -9.70 -8.83
C ILE A 79 7.75 -10.00 -7.58
N ILE A 80 8.74 -9.18 -7.31
CA ILE A 80 9.53 -9.30 -6.08
C ILE A 80 8.69 -8.78 -4.91
N VAL A 81 8.60 -9.59 -3.85
CA VAL A 81 7.87 -9.30 -2.61
C VAL A 81 8.76 -9.52 -1.39
N PRO A 82 8.59 -8.77 -0.30
CA PRO A 82 9.38 -8.98 0.91
C PRO A 82 8.95 -10.28 1.61
N ALA A 83 9.92 -10.99 2.18
CA ALA A 83 9.66 -12.23 2.94
C ALA A 83 8.95 -11.95 4.28
N VAL A 84 9.10 -10.73 4.81
CA VAL A 84 8.38 -10.25 6.00
C VAL A 84 7.41 -9.17 5.56
N THR A 85 6.13 -9.51 5.57
CA THR A 85 5.04 -8.60 5.21
C THR A 85 3.69 -9.21 5.60
N TRP A 86 2.62 -8.45 5.44
CA TRP A 86 1.28 -8.99 5.58
C TRP A 86 0.92 -9.90 4.39
N PRO A 87 0.18 -11.00 4.58
CA PRO A 87 -0.14 -11.95 3.50
C PRO A 87 -0.79 -11.29 2.28
N THR A 88 -1.55 -10.21 2.47
CA THR A 88 -2.25 -9.52 1.38
C THR A 88 -1.36 -8.60 0.54
N THR A 89 -0.07 -8.49 0.83
CA THR A 89 0.93 -7.96 -0.11
C THR A 89 1.34 -9.03 -1.13
N ILE A 90 1.23 -10.31 -0.77
CA ILE A 90 1.68 -11.45 -1.59
C ILE A 90 0.53 -12.08 -2.39
N THR A 91 -0.62 -12.34 -1.73
CA THR A 91 -1.75 -13.05 -2.35
C THR A 91 -2.25 -12.43 -3.64
N PRO A 92 -2.30 -11.09 -3.82
CA PRO A 92 -2.70 -10.46 -5.07
C PRO A 92 -1.80 -10.82 -6.26
N VAL A 93 -0.51 -11.04 -6.02
CA VAL A 93 0.44 -11.46 -7.06
C VAL A 93 0.02 -12.82 -7.60
N ILE A 94 -0.26 -13.78 -6.69
CA ILE A 94 -0.69 -15.14 -7.05
C ILE A 94 -2.07 -15.11 -7.72
N GLN A 95 -3.02 -14.36 -7.16
CA GLN A 95 -4.38 -14.22 -7.70
C GLN A 95 -4.40 -13.62 -9.11
N SER A 96 -3.39 -12.82 -9.44
CA SER A 96 -3.22 -12.21 -10.77
C SER A 96 -2.52 -13.14 -11.77
N GLY A 97 -2.23 -14.39 -11.43
CA GLY A 97 -1.50 -15.34 -12.27
C GLY A 97 0.02 -15.03 -12.36
N LEU A 98 0.52 -14.13 -11.51
CA LEU A 98 1.92 -13.74 -11.46
C LEU A 98 2.67 -14.57 -10.41
N LYS A 99 4.00 -14.61 -10.51
CA LYS A 99 4.86 -15.39 -9.63
C LYS A 99 5.52 -14.48 -8.58
N PRO A 100 5.24 -14.67 -7.28
CA PRO A 100 5.97 -13.95 -6.23
C PRO A 100 7.40 -14.49 -6.12
N VAL A 101 8.37 -13.59 -6.06
CA VAL A 101 9.77 -13.87 -5.78
C VAL A 101 10.11 -13.24 -4.44
N PHE A 102 10.31 -14.10 -3.43
CA PHE A 102 10.57 -13.65 -2.06
C PHE A 102 12.01 -13.17 -1.90
N VAL A 103 12.15 -12.00 -1.31
CA VAL A 103 13.44 -11.44 -0.93
C VAL A 103 13.40 -11.08 0.55
N ASP A 104 14.43 -11.49 1.26
CA ASP A 104 14.59 -11.24 2.68
C ASP A 104 14.72 -9.75 3.02
N VAL A 105 14.46 -9.40 4.28
CA VAL A 105 14.50 -8.02 4.75
C VAL A 105 15.77 -7.75 5.57
N ASN A 106 16.14 -6.50 5.63
CA ASN A 106 17.17 -5.99 6.51
C ASN A 106 16.57 -5.73 7.90
N LEU A 107 17.15 -6.31 8.93
CA LEU A 107 16.66 -6.19 10.30
C LEU A 107 16.77 -4.79 10.92
N ASN A 108 17.54 -3.89 10.31
CA ASN A 108 17.70 -2.53 10.84
C ASN A 108 16.55 -1.57 10.47
N ASP A 109 15.93 -1.79 9.29
CA ASP A 109 14.92 -0.86 8.76
C ASP A 109 13.73 -1.57 8.10
N PHE A 110 13.66 -2.91 8.19
CA PHE A 110 12.67 -3.77 7.55
C PHE A 110 12.53 -3.58 6.03
N SER A 111 13.44 -2.83 5.42
CA SER A 111 13.58 -2.73 3.98
C SER A 111 14.11 -4.05 3.42
N TYR A 112 14.15 -4.19 2.10
CA TYR A 112 14.79 -5.35 1.47
C TYR A 112 16.28 -5.47 1.85
N ASP A 113 16.79 -6.69 1.99
CA ASP A 113 18.22 -6.94 1.84
C ASP A 113 18.62 -6.61 0.39
N TYR A 114 19.34 -5.50 0.23
CA TYR A 114 19.63 -4.95 -1.10
C TYR A 114 20.53 -5.83 -1.96
N ARG A 115 21.40 -6.66 -1.35
CA ARG A 115 22.21 -7.62 -2.10
C ARG A 115 21.32 -8.74 -2.64
N LYS A 116 20.45 -9.29 -1.78
CA LYS A 116 19.48 -10.32 -2.18
C LYS A 116 18.49 -9.76 -3.21
N LEU A 117 18.03 -8.53 -3.03
CA LEU A 117 17.16 -7.87 -4.01
C LEU A 117 17.81 -7.76 -5.38
N GLN A 118 19.07 -7.34 -5.45
CA GLN A 118 19.80 -7.23 -6.71
C GLN A 118 19.95 -8.58 -7.40
N SER A 119 20.25 -9.65 -6.65
CA SER A 119 20.40 -11.01 -7.16
C SER A 119 19.07 -11.65 -7.59
N ALA A 120 17.94 -11.24 -7.00
CA ALA A 120 16.62 -11.77 -7.32
C ALA A 120 16.03 -11.19 -8.62
N ILE A 121 16.57 -10.09 -9.15
CA ILE A 121 16.10 -9.51 -10.39
C ILE A 121 16.46 -10.39 -11.57
N SER A 122 15.45 -10.85 -12.32
CA SER A 122 15.57 -11.64 -13.53
C SER A 122 15.01 -10.88 -14.76
N ARG A 123 15.08 -11.49 -15.94
CA ARG A 123 14.43 -10.99 -17.16
C ARG A 123 12.89 -11.02 -17.06
N LYS A 124 12.33 -11.84 -16.17
CA LYS A 124 10.89 -11.97 -15.92
C LYS A 124 10.39 -10.99 -14.85
N THR A 125 11.28 -10.34 -14.11
CA THR A 125 10.87 -9.37 -13.08
C THR A 125 10.21 -8.15 -13.70
N LYS A 126 8.95 -7.92 -13.35
CA LYS A 126 8.13 -6.80 -13.84
C LYS A 126 7.92 -5.72 -12.79
N ALA A 127 7.83 -6.10 -11.52
CA ALA A 127 7.67 -5.14 -10.46
C ALA A 127 8.39 -5.57 -9.16
N ILE A 128 8.58 -4.58 -8.30
CA ILE A 128 8.97 -4.76 -6.90
C ILE A 128 7.85 -4.18 -6.06
N PHE A 129 7.21 -5.01 -5.24
CA PHE A 129 6.17 -4.60 -4.32
C PHE A 129 6.81 -4.30 -2.96
N ILE A 130 6.89 -3.04 -2.62
CA ILE A 130 7.51 -2.56 -1.39
C ILE A 130 6.45 -2.52 -0.29
N ALA A 131 6.72 -3.13 0.87
CA ALA A 131 5.94 -2.89 2.08
C ALA A 131 6.69 -1.88 2.98
N HIS A 132 5.99 -0.83 3.38
CA HIS A 132 6.46 0.10 4.38
C HIS A 132 5.93 -0.35 5.74
N LEU A 133 6.75 -1.09 6.49
CA LEU A 133 6.32 -1.76 7.72
C LEU A 133 6.43 -0.83 8.93
N ILE A 134 5.43 -0.89 9.82
CA ILE A 134 5.44 -0.31 11.17
C ILE A 134 5.81 1.18 11.19
N GLY A 135 5.42 1.92 10.14
CA GLY A 135 5.75 3.34 10.02
C GLY A 135 7.13 3.65 9.44
N PHE A 136 7.96 2.63 9.13
CA PHE A 136 9.29 2.82 8.56
C PHE A 136 9.24 2.80 7.02
N PRO A 137 9.54 3.95 6.36
CA PRO A 137 9.60 3.96 4.90
C PRO A 137 10.81 3.18 4.40
N SER A 138 10.59 2.21 3.53
CA SER A 138 11.68 1.52 2.83
C SER A 138 12.53 2.50 2.03
N ASN A 139 13.82 2.25 1.91
CA ASN A 139 14.73 3.12 1.15
C ASN A 139 14.51 2.98 -0.36
N ILE A 140 13.49 3.68 -0.87
CA ILE A 140 13.07 3.65 -2.27
C ILE A 140 14.17 4.14 -3.21
N GLN A 141 14.97 5.11 -2.78
CA GLN A 141 16.07 5.63 -3.61
C GLN A 141 17.09 4.52 -3.92
N LYS A 142 17.43 3.72 -2.91
CA LYS A 142 18.34 2.59 -3.07
C LYS A 142 17.74 1.49 -3.95
N ILE A 143 16.45 1.20 -3.78
CA ILE A 143 15.71 0.26 -4.64
C ILE A 143 15.73 0.75 -6.09
N LYS A 144 15.39 2.02 -6.35
CA LYS A 144 15.44 2.62 -7.69
C LYS A 144 16.85 2.59 -8.31
N LYS A 145 17.89 2.79 -7.50
CA LYS A 145 19.27 2.65 -7.95
C LYS A 145 19.59 1.22 -8.39
N ILE A 146 19.10 0.21 -7.65
CA ILE A 146 19.23 -1.20 -8.02
C ILE A 146 18.45 -1.52 -9.29
N ILE A 147 17.24 -1.00 -9.44
CA ILE A 147 16.45 -1.14 -10.68
C ILE A 147 17.21 -0.57 -11.88
N GLY A 148 17.83 0.59 -11.72
CA GLY A 148 18.59 1.25 -12.77
C GLY A 148 17.72 1.58 -13.99
N LYS A 149 18.18 1.19 -15.19
CA LYS A 149 17.47 1.43 -16.47
C LYS A 149 16.44 0.34 -16.83
N ARG A 150 16.23 -0.66 -15.95
CA ARG A 150 15.29 -1.76 -16.22
C ARG A 150 13.85 -1.25 -16.16
N LYS A 151 12.99 -1.83 -16.99
CA LYS A 151 11.54 -1.55 -16.99
C LYS A 151 10.84 -2.32 -15.86
N ILE A 152 11.24 -2.04 -14.61
CA ILE A 152 10.66 -2.65 -13.41
C ILE A 152 9.85 -1.59 -12.68
N VAL A 153 8.58 -1.89 -12.43
CA VAL A 153 7.63 -0.99 -11.77
C VAL A 153 7.76 -1.12 -10.24
N VAL A 154 7.62 -0.02 -9.52
CA VAL A 154 7.50 -0.03 -8.07
C VAL A 154 6.02 0.05 -7.69
N LEU A 155 5.57 -0.86 -6.83
CA LEU A 155 4.28 -0.85 -6.15
C LEU A 155 4.54 -0.64 -4.66
N GLU A 156 3.66 0.08 -3.97
CA GLU A 156 3.87 0.42 -2.55
C GLU A 156 2.68 -0.05 -1.70
N ASP A 157 2.94 -0.91 -0.72
CA ASP A 157 2.00 -1.20 0.36
C ASP A 157 2.32 -0.26 1.54
N CYS A 158 1.42 0.69 1.78
CA CYS A 158 1.55 1.72 2.79
C CYS A 158 0.53 1.53 3.93
N CYS A 159 -0.08 0.35 4.05
CA CYS A 159 -1.13 0.09 5.02
C CYS A 159 -0.70 0.37 6.47
N GLU A 160 0.55 0.11 6.80
CA GLU A 160 1.12 0.33 8.13
C GLU A 160 1.93 1.64 8.25
N SER A 161 1.92 2.51 7.24
CA SER A 161 2.81 3.67 7.20
C SER A 161 2.14 4.92 6.65
N GLN A 162 0.87 5.14 7.02
CA GLN A 162 0.12 6.33 6.63
C GLN A 162 0.80 7.61 7.14
N GLY A 163 1.13 8.51 6.21
CA GLY A 163 1.80 9.77 6.56
C GLY A 163 3.32 9.70 6.62
N ALA A 164 3.92 8.52 6.62
CA ALA A 164 5.37 8.38 6.53
C ALA A 164 5.89 9.02 5.23
N SER A 165 7.09 9.61 5.28
CA SER A 165 7.63 10.36 4.15
C SER A 165 9.15 10.20 4.02
N ILE A 166 9.63 10.39 2.80
CA ILE A 166 11.05 10.46 2.46
C ILE A 166 11.27 11.78 1.73
N ASN A 167 12.15 12.65 2.25
CA ASN A 167 12.42 13.96 1.68
C ASN A 167 11.13 14.77 1.40
N ASN A 168 10.26 14.87 2.38
CA ASN A 168 8.96 15.57 2.33
C ASN A 168 7.95 15.02 1.30
N LYS A 169 8.22 13.88 0.68
CA LYS A 169 7.28 13.18 -0.20
C LYS A 169 6.73 11.96 0.52
N LYS A 170 5.40 11.90 0.69
CA LYS A 170 4.75 10.78 1.38
C LYS A 170 4.87 9.48 0.59
N VAL A 171 4.94 8.36 1.32
CA VAL A 171 4.89 7.01 0.75
C VAL A 171 3.60 6.82 -0.05
N GLY A 172 3.62 5.87 -0.99
CA GLY A 172 2.54 5.67 -1.96
C GLY A 172 2.61 6.57 -3.20
N ASN A 173 3.64 7.42 -3.28
CA ASN A 173 3.85 8.36 -4.40
C ASN A 173 5.16 8.12 -5.17
N PHE A 174 5.87 7.05 -4.88
CA PHE A 174 7.19 6.81 -5.48
C PHE A 174 7.16 5.84 -6.66
N GLY A 175 6.11 5.02 -6.74
CA GLY A 175 5.90 4.03 -7.80
C GLY A 175 4.69 4.32 -8.68
N LEU A 176 4.07 3.26 -9.19
CA LEU A 176 2.80 3.31 -9.93
C LEU A 176 1.68 3.85 -9.04
N GLY A 177 1.68 3.47 -7.78
CA GLY A 177 0.75 3.91 -6.76
C GLY A 177 1.01 3.21 -5.44
N GLY A 178 0.25 3.59 -4.42
CA GLY A 178 0.29 3.02 -3.10
C GLY A 178 -1.09 2.59 -2.60
N SER A 179 -1.13 1.47 -1.91
CA SER A 179 -2.30 1.01 -1.18
C SER A 179 -2.23 1.48 0.27
N PHE A 180 -3.39 1.76 0.83
CA PHE A 180 -3.56 2.20 2.22
C PHE A 180 -4.69 1.41 2.87
N SER A 181 -4.65 1.25 4.18
CA SER A 181 -5.71 0.57 4.93
C SER A 181 -6.17 1.41 6.10
N PHE A 182 -7.47 1.34 6.36
CA PHE A 182 -8.14 1.97 7.50
C PHE A 182 -8.65 0.92 8.48
N TYR A 183 -7.98 -0.23 8.52
CA TYR A 183 -8.25 -1.28 9.49
C TYR A 183 -8.07 -0.77 10.91
N TRP A 184 -8.80 -1.35 11.87
CA TRP A 184 -8.79 -0.92 13.27
C TRP A 184 -7.39 -0.76 13.90
N GLY A 185 -6.45 -1.61 13.57
CA GLY A 185 -5.07 -1.55 14.07
C GLY A 185 -4.15 -0.55 13.34
N HIS A 186 -4.66 0.20 12.34
CA HIS A 186 -3.85 1.15 11.58
C HIS A 186 -3.98 2.58 12.14
N HIS A 187 -3.18 3.53 11.61
CA HIS A 187 -3.06 4.91 12.08
C HIS A 187 -4.37 5.70 12.00
N MET A 188 -5.21 5.41 11.04
CA MET A 188 -6.56 5.96 10.90
C MET A 188 -7.51 4.80 10.66
N SER A 189 -8.56 4.69 11.45
CA SER A 189 -9.64 3.71 11.23
C SER A 189 -10.95 4.41 10.86
N THR A 190 -11.79 3.68 10.15
CA THR A 190 -13.10 4.12 9.69
C THR A 190 -14.18 3.20 10.21
#